data_427d2a0c7d2f52c6559ba9cf333eb39a
#
_entry.id   427d2a0c7d2f52c6559ba9cf333eb39a
#
_cell.length_a   1.000
_cell.length_b   1.000
_cell.length_c   1.000
_cell.angle_alpha   90.00
_cell.angle_beta   90.00
_cell.angle_gamma   90.00
#
_symmetry.space_group_name_H-M   'P 1'
#
loop_
_entity.id
_entity.type
_entity.pdbx_description
1 polymer ?
#
loop_
_entity_poly.entity_id
_entity_poly.type
_entity_poly.pdbx_seq_one_letter_code
_entity_poly.pdbx_strand_id
1 'polypeptide(L)'
;MLEHFHVPEEDRVMIRHADLLKTTTDIFEAMGMPRDDAELAADGLVTADIRGCETHGVSNMLRAYVQAFADGKINPTPDWKITHETKAVATIEADKAHGLVICPRAMDIAIEKAKKVGIGAVTIHNSTHAGMMAYHAMRAMPHDMIGYAITGGGA
;
A
#
# COMPACT_ATOMS: atom_id res chain seq x y z
N MET A 1 17.53 13.30 -1.31
CA MET A 1 16.48 13.12 -0.25
C MET A 1 16.20 14.50 0.32
N LEU A 2 14.96 14.85 0.61
CA LEU A 2 14.65 16.16 1.19
C LEU A 2 15.16 16.17 2.65
N GLU A 3 15.94 17.19 3.02
CA GLU A 3 16.62 17.25 4.33
C GLU A 3 15.69 17.07 5.53
N HIS A 4 14.45 17.57 5.44
CA HIS A 4 13.47 17.46 6.53
C HIS A 4 12.92 16.04 6.79
N PHE A 5 13.22 15.08 5.91
CA PHE A 5 12.92 13.65 6.14
C PHE A 5 14.15 12.86 6.62
N HIS A 6 15.31 13.52 6.72
CA HIS A 6 16.51 12.86 7.21
C HIS A 6 16.50 12.82 8.74
N VAL A 7 16.57 11.63 9.31
CA VAL A 7 16.76 11.45 10.76
C VAL A 7 18.25 11.46 11.04
N PRO A 8 18.76 12.41 11.86
CA PRO A 8 20.16 12.42 12.30
C PRO A 8 20.55 11.08 12.90
N GLU A 9 21.83 10.70 12.77
CA GLU A 9 22.31 9.39 13.21
C GLU A 9 22.12 9.19 14.72
N GLU A 10 22.30 10.25 15.50
CA GLU A 10 22.09 10.27 16.95
C GLU A 10 20.63 10.06 17.38
N ASP A 11 19.66 10.37 16.50
CA ASP A 11 18.23 10.23 16.77
C ASP A 11 17.65 8.91 16.21
N ARG A 12 18.48 8.10 15.55
CA ARG A 12 18.03 6.84 14.94
C ARG A 12 17.76 5.79 16.00
N VAL A 13 16.57 5.20 15.95
CA VAL A 13 16.19 4.07 16.80
C VAL A 13 16.12 2.82 15.94
N MET A 14 16.99 1.85 16.27
CA MET A 14 16.97 0.54 15.61
C MET A 14 15.92 -0.36 16.25
N ILE A 15 14.95 -0.79 15.46
CA ILE A 15 13.84 -1.64 15.87
C ILE A 15 13.93 -2.97 15.12
N ARG A 16 13.69 -4.10 15.78
CA ARG A 16 13.64 -5.39 15.10
C ARG A 16 12.46 -5.42 14.15
N HIS A 17 12.68 -5.89 12.92
CA HIS A 17 11.67 -6.00 11.88
C HIS A 17 10.34 -6.61 12.38
N ALA A 18 10.41 -7.76 13.05
CA ALA A 18 9.22 -8.45 13.53
C ALA A 18 8.40 -7.63 14.56
N ASP A 19 9.09 -6.87 15.42
CA ASP A 19 8.42 -6.03 16.42
C ASP A 19 7.75 -4.82 15.77
N LEU A 20 8.43 -4.19 14.79
CA LEU A 20 7.86 -3.06 14.05
C LEU A 20 6.65 -3.50 13.23
N LEU A 21 6.78 -4.62 12.51
CA LEU A 21 5.68 -5.19 11.73
C LEU A 21 4.47 -5.49 12.61
N LYS A 22 4.70 -6.23 13.71
CA LYS A 22 3.63 -6.57 14.66
C LYS A 22 2.95 -5.33 15.22
N THR A 23 3.73 -4.37 15.72
CA THR A 23 3.17 -3.15 16.33
C THR A 23 2.37 -2.33 15.31
N THR A 24 2.89 -2.19 14.09
CA THR A 24 2.19 -1.46 13.02
C THR A 24 0.89 -2.16 12.64
N THR A 25 0.89 -3.49 12.54
CA THR A 25 -0.32 -4.30 12.32
C THR A 25 -1.34 -4.08 13.43
N ASP A 26 -0.93 -4.20 14.69
CA ASP A 26 -1.83 -4.03 15.84
C ASP A 26 -2.47 -2.62 15.87
N ILE A 27 -1.73 -1.59 15.44
CA ILE A 27 -2.26 -0.23 15.31
C ILE A 27 -3.33 -0.17 14.21
N PHE A 28 -3.10 -0.75 13.03
CA PHE A 28 -4.10 -0.77 11.96
C PHE A 28 -5.36 -1.58 12.35
N GLU A 29 -5.21 -2.69 13.07
CA GLU A 29 -6.35 -3.41 13.63
C GLU A 29 -7.14 -2.54 14.62
N ALA A 30 -6.45 -1.78 15.48
CA ALA A 30 -7.10 -0.84 16.41
C ALA A 30 -7.87 0.28 15.68
N MET A 31 -7.51 0.59 14.41
CA MET A 31 -8.26 1.51 13.56
C MET A 31 -9.46 0.84 12.87
N GLY A 32 -9.71 -0.44 13.13
CA GLY A 32 -10.86 -1.20 12.62
C GLY A 32 -10.58 -2.00 11.34
N MET A 33 -9.33 -2.09 10.90
CA MET A 33 -8.99 -2.93 9.74
C MET A 33 -9.07 -4.43 10.08
N PRO A 34 -9.55 -5.29 9.16
CA PRO A 34 -9.38 -6.72 9.28
C PRO A 34 -7.90 -7.10 9.37
N ARG A 35 -7.58 -8.15 10.12
CA ARG A 35 -6.20 -8.60 10.37
C ARG A 35 -5.36 -8.73 9.10
N ASP A 36 -5.87 -9.40 8.08
CA ASP A 36 -5.15 -9.63 6.82
C ASP A 36 -4.82 -8.32 6.10
N ASP A 37 -5.74 -7.35 6.12
CA ASP A 37 -5.54 -6.03 5.54
C ASP A 37 -4.55 -5.19 6.35
N ALA A 38 -4.62 -5.29 7.68
CA ALA A 38 -3.69 -4.63 8.59
C ALA A 38 -2.25 -5.13 8.39
N GLU A 39 -2.07 -6.46 8.25
CA GLU A 39 -0.77 -7.07 7.96
C GLU A 39 -0.22 -6.61 6.61
N LEU A 40 -1.05 -6.60 5.57
CA LEU A 40 -0.65 -6.15 4.24
C LEU A 40 -0.25 -4.67 4.23
N ALA A 41 -0.99 -3.81 4.90
CA ALA A 41 -0.67 -2.39 5.02
C ALA A 41 0.61 -2.15 5.83
N ALA A 42 0.78 -2.87 6.94
CA ALA A 42 1.97 -2.80 7.78
C ALA A 42 3.22 -3.26 7.02
N ASP A 43 3.13 -4.37 6.28
CA ASP A 43 4.23 -4.88 5.46
C ASP A 43 4.67 -3.85 4.41
N GLY A 44 3.73 -3.14 3.78
CA GLY A 44 4.02 -2.07 2.84
C GLY A 44 4.83 -0.92 3.45
N LEU A 45 4.47 -0.49 4.67
CA LEU A 45 5.21 0.56 5.41
C LEU A 45 6.59 0.10 5.84
N VAL A 46 6.67 -1.07 6.45
CA VAL A 46 7.94 -1.63 6.97
C VAL A 46 8.90 -1.93 5.81
N THR A 47 8.38 -2.43 4.68
CA THR A 47 9.19 -2.63 3.47
C THR A 47 9.75 -1.32 2.95
N ALA A 48 9.02 -0.21 3.03
CA ALA A 48 9.53 1.11 2.63
C ALA A 48 10.72 1.53 3.51
N ASP A 49 10.65 1.34 4.83
CA ASP A 49 11.76 1.61 5.75
C ASP A 49 12.98 0.74 5.45
N ILE A 50 12.80 -0.57 5.28
CA ILE A 50 13.90 -1.51 4.95
C ILE A 50 14.60 -1.12 3.65
N ARG A 51 13.87 -0.57 2.69
CA ARG A 51 14.41 -0.13 1.40
C ARG A 51 14.98 1.28 1.42
N GLY A 52 15.02 1.94 2.59
CA GLY A 52 15.51 3.32 2.73
C GLY A 52 14.57 4.36 2.10
N CYS A 53 13.31 4.02 1.89
CA CYS A 53 12.28 4.93 1.42
C CYS A 53 11.49 5.52 2.60
N GLU A 54 12.20 6.12 3.55
CA GLU A 54 11.67 6.59 4.84
C GLU A 54 10.50 7.56 4.70
N THR A 55 10.43 8.31 3.59
CA THR A 55 9.31 9.21 3.30
C THR A 55 7.96 8.50 3.22
N HIS A 56 7.97 7.17 2.99
CA HIS A 56 6.79 6.33 2.86
C HIS A 56 6.78 5.18 3.87
N GLY A 57 7.66 5.24 4.86
CA GLY A 57 7.81 4.27 5.94
C GLY A 57 6.94 4.58 7.17
N VAL A 58 7.11 3.75 8.19
CA VAL A 58 6.31 3.80 9.43
C VAL A 58 6.44 5.16 10.13
N SER A 59 7.67 5.66 10.29
CA SER A 59 7.95 6.91 11.03
C SER A 59 7.23 8.13 10.43
N ASN A 60 7.14 8.21 9.12
CA ASN A 60 6.56 9.37 8.43
C ASN A 60 5.06 9.20 8.13
N MET A 61 4.61 7.98 7.85
CA MET A 61 3.27 7.77 7.30
C MET A 61 2.26 7.21 8.28
N LEU A 62 2.66 6.36 9.25
CA LEU A 62 1.69 5.69 10.12
C LEU A 62 0.81 6.69 10.88
N ARG A 63 1.40 7.74 11.45
CA ARG A 63 0.65 8.77 12.18
C ARG A 63 -0.37 9.50 11.28
N ALA A 64 0.01 9.79 10.03
CA ALA A 64 -0.90 10.42 9.08
C ALA A 64 -2.07 9.49 8.72
N TYR A 65 -1.82 8.20 8.59
CA TYR A 65 -2.88 7.23 8.33
C TYR A 65 -3.82 7.06 9.53
N VAL A 66 -3.29 6.95 10.75
CA VAL A 66 -4.13 6.93 11.96
C VAL A 66 -5.06 8.14 12.01
N GLN A 67 -4.54 9.33 11.71
CA GLN A 67 -5.37 10.53 11.64
C GLN A 67 -6.42 10.45 10.52
N ALA A 68 -6.04 9.93 9.35
CA ALA A 68 -6.97 9.79 8.22
C ALA A 68 -8.10 8.79 8.50
N PHE A 69 -7.84 7.71 9.25
CA PHE A 69 -8.87 6.81 9.76
C PHE A 69 -9.81 7.53 10.74
N ALA A 70 -9.25 8.26 11.71
CA ALA A 70 -10.02 9.02 12.69
C ALA A 70 -10.91 10.09 12.03
N ASP A 71 -10.43 10.71 10.95
CA ASP A 71 -11.17 11.69 10.16
C ASP A 71 -12.23 11.06 9.21
N GLY A 72 -12.33 9.74 9.12
CA GLY A 72 -13.23 9.05 8.18
C GLY A 72 -12.82 9.19 6.71
N LYS A 73 -11.56 9.56 6.44
CA LYS A 73 -11.00 9.66 5.08
C LYS A 73 -10.62 8.30 4.52
N ILE A 74 -10.31 7.34 5.38
CA ILE A 74 -10.03 5.94 5.03
C ILE A 74 -11.14 5.08 5.60
N ASN A 75 -11.74 4.22 4.76
CA ASN A 75 -12.68 3.21 5.20
C ASN A 75 -11.88 1.96 5.63
N PRO A 76 -11.95 1.53 6.90
CA PRO A 76 -11.19 0.36 7.37
C PRO A 76 -11.74 -0.97 6.84
N THR A 77 -13.02 -1.00 6.41
CA THR A 77 -13.71 -2.19 5.87
C THR A 77 -14.41 -1.89 4.56
N PRO A 78 -13.65 -1.54 3.49
CA PRO A 78 -14.22 -1.06 2.24
C PRO A 78 -14.96 -2.17 1.49
N ASP A 79 -16.13 -1.86 0.92
CA ASP A 79 -16.85 -2.70 -0.03
C ASP A 79 -16.43 -2.36 -1.46
N TRP A 80 -15.14 -2.53 -1.76
CA TRP A 80 -14.58 -2.23 -3.08
C TRP A 80 -15.10 -3.17 -4.17
N LYS A 81 -15.21 -2.68 -5.40
CA LYS A 81 -15.83 -3.41 -6.52
C LYS A 81 -15.07 -3.21 -7.82
N ILE A 82 -15.03 -4.27 -8.64
CA ILE A 82 -14.64 -4.12 -10.05
C ILE A 82 -15.85 -3.57 -10.80
N THR A 83 -15.73 -2.33 -11.30
CA THR A 83 -16.79 -1.62 -12.01
C THR A 83 -16.73 -1.81 -13.52
N HIS A 84 -15.56 -2.16 -14.03
CA HIS A 84 -15.35 -2.52 -15.44
C HIS A 84 -14.29 -3.61 -15.54
N GLU A 85 -14.50 -4.57 -16.44
CA GLU A 85 -13.56 -5.67 -16.63
C GLU A 85 -13.54 -6.17 -18.07
N THR A 86 -12.34 -6.41 -18.59
CA THR A 86 -12.07 -7.12 -19.82
C THR A 86 -11.05 -8.24 -19.59
N LYS A 87 -10.64 -8.96 -20.64
CA LYS A 87 -9.60 -9.98 -20.51
C LYS A 87 -8.27 -9.42 -19.99
N ALA A 88 -7.90 -8.20 -20.40
CA ALA A 88 -6.62 -7.57 -20.09
C ALA A 88 -6.69 -6.47 -19.02
N VAL A 89 -7.82 -5.81 -18.83
CA VAL A 89 -7.92 -4.65 -17.93
C VAL A 89 -9.07 -4.79 -16.94
N ALA A 90 -8.96 -4.09 -15.80
CA ALA A 90 -10.07 -3.88 -14.86
C ALA A 90 -10.02 -2.46 -14.28
N THR A 91 -11.16 -1.98 -13.81
CA THR A 91 -11.27 -0.74 -13.03
C THR A 91 -11.91 -1.06 -11.69
N ILE A 92 -11.30 -0.58 -10.62
CA ILE A 92 -11.77 -0.77 -9.24
C ILE A 92 -12.30 0.56 -8.71
N GLU A 93 -13.52 0.54 -8.20
CA GLU A 93 -14.03 1.51 -7.24
C GLU A 93 -13.65 1.03 -5.84
N ALA A 94 -12.88 1.84 -5.10
CA ALA A 94 -12.19 1.37 -3.91
C ALA A 94 -12.90 1.70 -2.59
N ASP A 95 -13.98 2.44 -2.59
CA ASP A 95 -14.75 2.80 -1.37
C ASP A 95 -13.86 3.39 -0.26
N LYS A 96 -12.97 4.32 -0.62
CA LYS A 96 -11.96 4.91 0.28
C LYS A 96 -11.03 3.90 0.94
N ALA A 97 -10.79 2.73 0.31
CA ALA A 97 -9.84 1.75 0.81
C ALA A 97 -8.47 2.37 1.02
N HIS A 98 -7.76 1.87 2.04
CA HIS A 98 -6.36 2.21 2.22
C HIS A 98 -5.55 1.77 0.99
N GLY A 99 -4.75 2.68 0.42
CA GLY A 99 -3.98 2.40 -0.79
C GLY A 99 -3.00 1.24 -0.63
N LEU A 100 -2.41 1.07 0.56
CA LEU A 100 -1.53 -0.08 0.87
C LEU A 100 -2.27 -1.43 0.90
N VAL A 101 -3.60 -1.45 0.86
CA VAL A 101 -4.41 -2.66 0.77
C VAL A 101 -4.93 -2.87 -0.65
N ILE A 102 -5.53 -1.85 -1.24
CA ILE A 102 -6.19 -2.04 -2.54
C ILE A 102 -5.20 -2.13 -3.71
N CYS A 103 -4.05 -1.42 -3.66
CA CYS A 103 -3.06 -1.47 -4.74
C CYS A 103 -2.39 -2.85 -4.88
N PRO A 104 -1.94 -3.54 -3.80
CA PRO A 104 -1.48 -4.93 -3.92
C PRO A 104 -2.53 -5.86 -4.51
N ARG A 105 -3.78 -5.77 -4.09
CA ARG A 105 -4.89 -6.58 -4.62
C ARG A 105 -5.14 -6.30 -6.11
N ALA A 106 -5.06 -5.04 -6.51
CA ALA A 106 -5.16 -4.65 -7.92
C ALA A 106 -4.00 -5.22 -8.75
N MET A 107 -2.79 -5.22 -8.21
CA MET A 107 -1.63 -5.83 -8.88
C MET A 107 -1.81 -7.35 -9.03
N ASP A 108 -2.34 -8.03 -8.02
CA ASP A 108 -2.63 -9.47 -8.11
C ASP A 108 -3.66 -9.76 -9.22
N ILE A 109 -4.69 -8.94 -9.36
CA ILE A 109 -5.66 -9.03 -10.46
C ILE A 109 -4.95 -8.79 -11.81
N ALA A 110 -4.06 -7.80 -11.92
CA ALA A 110 -3.30 -7.54 -13.14
C ALA A 110 -2.39 -8.73 -13.52
N ILE A 111 -1.72 -9.33 -12.54
CA ILE A 111 -0.89 -10.54 -12.71
C ILE A 111 -1.73 -11.70 -13.26
N GLU A 112 -2.90 -11.97 -12.67
CA GLU A 112 -3.78 -13.05 -13.13
C GLU A 112 -4.33 -12.82 -14.55
N LYS A 113 -4.54 -11.58 -14.95
CA LYS A 113 -4.87 -11.24 -16.33
C LYS A 113 -3.68 -11.44 -17.26
N ALA A 114 -2.49 -10.97 -16.85
CA ALA A 114 -1.26 -11.12 -17.63
C ALA A 114 -0.89 -12.59 -17.91
N LYS A 115 -1.10 -13.48 -16.94
CA LYS A 115 -0.94 -14.94 -17.12
C LYS A 115 -1.80 -15.48 -18.26
N LYS A 116 -2.96 -14.89 -18.50
CA LYS A 116 -3.94 -15.40 -19.50
C LYS A 116 -3.71 -14.81 -20.90
N VAL A 117 -3.33 -13.53 -20.99
CA VAL A 117 -3.29 -12.81 -22.27
C VAL A 117 -2.00 -12.01 -22.51
N GLY A 118 -0.97 -12.19 -21.66
CA GLY A 118 0.35 -11.59 -21.82
C GLY A 118 0.48 -10.18 -21.23
N ILE A 119 -0.62 -9.52 -20.89
CA ILE A 119 -0.66 -8.20 -20.25
C ILE A 119 -1.83 -8.11 -19.29
N GLY A 120 -1.67 -7.37 -18.20
CA GLY A 120 -2.75 -7.03 -17.27
C GLY A 120 -2.59 -5.60 -16.77
N ALA A 121 -3.67 -4.85 -16.70
CA ALA A 121 -3.68 -3.52 -16.11
C ALA A 121 -4.93 -3.31 -15.26
N VAL A 122 -4.76 -2.64 -14.12
CA VAL A 122 -5.87 -2.30 -13.23
C VAL A 122 -5.77 -0.83 -12.86
N THR A 123 -6.85 -0.09 -13.03
CA THR A 123 -7.00 1.27 -12.54
C THR A 123 -7.83 1.28 -11.27
N ILE A 124 -7.51 2.18 -10.35
CA ILE A 124 -8.21 2.33 -9.08
C ILE A 124 -8.64 3.78 -8.93
N HIS A 125 -9.88 4.00 -8.55
CA HIS A 125 -10.36 5.32 -8.15
C HIS A 125 -11.01 5.27 -6.76
N ASN A 126 -11.21 6.43 -6.15
CA ASN A 126 -11.75 6.56 -4.80
C ASN A 126 -10.97 5.73 -3.75
N SER A 127 -9.63 5.72 -3.88
CA SER A 127 -8.71 5.16 -2.87
C SER A 127 -7.96 6.29 -2.18
N THR A 128 -7.12 5.93 -1.22
CA THR A 128 -6.28 6.87 -0.49
C THR A 128 -4.81 6.70 -0.85
N HIS A 129 -3.91 7.39 -0.15
CA HIS A 129 -2.48 7.34 -0.42
C HIS A 129 -1.94 5.90 -0.48
N ALA A 130 -1.18 5.60 -1.51
CA ALA A 130 -0.78 4.24 -1.88
C ALA A 130 0.60 3.82 -1.35
N GLY A 131 1.29 4.68 -0.60
CA GLY A 131 2.61 4.37 -0.08
C GLY A 131 3.70 4.31 -1.16
N MET A 132 4.70 3.47 -0.96
CA MET A 132 5.81 3.28 -1.90
C MET A 132 5.36 2.48 -3.13
N MET A 133 5.32 3.11 -4.31
CA MET A 133 4.88 2.47 -5.55
C MET A 133 5.69 1.22 -5.93
N ALA A 134 6.98 1.19 -5.59
CA ALA A 134 7.81 0.01 -5.83
C ALA A 134 7.31 -1.25 -5.12
N TYR A 135 6.68 -1.12 -3.94
CA TYR A 135 6.10 -2.25 -3.21
C TYR A 135 5.07 -2.99 -4.07
N HIS A 136 4.19 -2.24 -4.73
CA HIS A 136 3.16 -2.82 -5.59
C HIS A 136 3.76 -3.41 -6.88
N ALA A 137 4.70 -2.71 -7.52
CA ALA A 137 5.33 -3.19 -8.76
C ALA A 137 6.13 -4.47 -8.54
N MET A 138 6.85 -4.59 -7.42
CA MET A 138 7.65 -5.78 -7.09
C MET A 138 6.83 -7.07 -6.94
N ARG A 139 5.52 -6.99 -6.71
CA ARG A 139 4.65 -8.18 -6.63
C ARG A 139 4.61 -8.99 -7.93
N ALA A 140 4.94 -8.39 -9.06
CA ALA A 140 5.03 -9.08 -10.35
C ALA A 140 6.30 -9.96 -10.49
N MET A 141 7.37 -9.63 -9.75
CA MET A 141 8.68 -10.30 -9.90
C MET A 141 8.64 -11.83 -9.63
N PRO A 142 7.97 -12.34 -8.58
CA PRO A 142 7.89 -13.78 -8.36
C PRO A 142 7.15 -14.56 -9.45
N HIS A 143 6.52 -13.85 -10.38
CA HIS A 143 5.78 -14.41 -11.51
C HIS A 143 6.51 -14.27 -12.85
N ASP A 144 7.81 -13.91 -12.82
CA ASP A 144 8.63 -13.62 -14.04
C ASP A 144 8.00 -12.53 -14.93
N MET A 145 7.38 -11.51 -14.31
CA MET A 145 6.71 -10.42 -14.99
C MET A 145 7.34 -9.06 -14.65
N ILE A 146 7.21 -8.11 -15.57
CA ILE A 146 7.53 -6.72 -15.32
C ILE A 146 6.31 -6.07 -14.65
N GLY A 147 6.50 -5.58 -13.43
CA GLY A 147 5.49 -4.80 -12.70
C GLY A 147 5.68 -3.30 -12.94
N TYR A 148 4.57 -2.60 -13.15
CA TYR A 148 4.53 -1.15 -13.25
C TYR A 148 3.41 -0.60 -12.37
N ALA A 149 3.73 0.39 -11.54
CA ALA A 149 2.76 1.06 -10.68
C ALA A 149 2.98 2.56 -10.72
N ILE A 150 1.89 3.31 -10.87
CA ILE A 150 1.89 4.77 -10.93
C ILE A 150 0.70 5.31 -10.14
N THR A 151 0.89 6.45 -9.51
CA THR A 151 -0.20 7.20 -8.87
C THR A 151 -0.11 8.67 -9.26
N GLY A 152 -1.25 9.33 -9.31
CA GLY A 152 -1.32 10.79 -9.41
C GLY A 152 -1.26 11.38 -8.01
N GLY A 153 -0.48 12.45 -7.82
CA GLY A 153 -0.55 13.25 -6.60
C GLY A 153 -1.94 13.90 -6.51
N GLY A 154 -2.60 13.75 -5.36
CA GLY A 154 -3.78 14.55 -5.06
C GLY A 154 -3.39 16.02 -4.92
N ALA A 155 -4.20 16.92 -5.44
CA ALA A 155 -4.09 18.34 -5.18
C ALA A 155 -4.56 18.65 -3.75
#